data_12244f1f0572fe5affbfd7672db4b0e4
#
_entry.id   12244f1f0572fe5affbfd7672db4b0e4
#
_cell.length_a   1.000
_cell.length_b   1.000
_cell.length_c   1.000
_cell.angle_alpha   90.00
_cell.angle_beta   90.00
_cell.angle_gamma   90.00
#
_symmetry.space_group_name_H-M   'P 1'
#
loop_
_entity.id
_entity.type
_entity.pdbx_description
1 polymer ?
#
loop_
_entity_poly.entity_id
_entity_poly.type
_entity_poly.pdbx_seq_one_letter_code
_entity_poly.pdbx_strand_id
1 'polypeptide(L)'
;MNKVVQGAVGAVGFGLLCMSAAPVMAATDISKLPVVTQELVAPPFLPKHDQVAKGGPKVVKVRMVTEEKLMQVAPDGTKMWALTLNGTVPGPLIVVHQDDYVELTLVNPKTSTMSHNVDFHAATGALGGAGLTLVAPGEDVVLRFKATKPGVFVYHCAPGGTMIPFHVISGMNGAIMVLPRDGLKDHKGKSVRYDRAYYIGEQDLYLPKGQDGKYKSYSQPAEGMAEMLEVAAKLIPTHVVFNGAAGALTGDNALKANVGEKVLFIHSQANRDSRPHLIGGHGDLVWQGGSFNDTPITNQETWFVPGGAAVAALYEFKQPGLYVYLSHNLNEAVLLGAAAHMNVEGKWNNDLMEQLKKPNENSTPAMDH
;
A
#
# COMPACT_ATOMS: atom_id res chain seq x y z
N MET A 1 22.99 -14.04 -82.67
CA MET A 1 21.59 -14.50 -82.43
C MET A 1 21.05 -13.82 -81.23
N ASN A 2 20.31 -12.71 -81.48
CA ASN A 2 19.70 -11.86 -80.44
C ASN A 2 18.37 -12.43 -79.98
N LYS A 3 18.16 -12.55 -78.68
CA LYS A 3 16.81 -12.71 -78.10
C LYS A 3 16.49 -11.49 -77.22
N VAL A 4 15.53 -10.73 -77.70
CA VAL A 4 14.87 -9.64 -77.04
C VAL A 4 13.97 -10.19 -75.95
N VAL A 5 14.12 -9.72 -74.70
CA VAL A 5 13.19 -9.98 -73.60
C VAL A 5 12.38 -8.72 -73.41
N GLN A 6 11.06 -8.84 -73.64
CA GLN A 6 10.08 -7.78 -73.38
C GLN A 6 9.80 -7.70 -71.85
N GLY A 7 10.02 -6.54 -71.27
CA GLY A 7 9.66 -6.24 -69.90
C GLY A 7 8.18 -5.86 -69.81
N ALA A 8 7.46 -6.51 -68.85
CA ALA A 8 6.10 -6.16 -68.48
C ALA A 8 6.13 -4.98 -67.48
N VAL A 9 5.43 -3.90 -67.81
CA VAL A 9 5.20 -2.74 -66.92
C VAL A 9 4.03 -3.11 -66.01
N GLY A 10 4.36 -3.35 -64.73
CA GLY A 10 3.32 -3.52 -63.68
C GLY A 10 2.83 -2.15 -63.17
N ALA A 11 1.53 -1.94 -63.28
CA ALA A 11 0.88 -0.76 -62.70
C ALA A 11 0.85 -0.87 -61.17
N VAL A 12 1.54 0.08 -60.50
CA VAL A 12 1.46 0.23 -59.03
C VAL A 12 0.17 0.99 -58.71
N GLY A 13 -0.82 0.27 -58.18
CA GLY A 13 -2.03 0.88 -57.68
C GLY A 13 -1.77 1.57 -56.35
N PHE A 14 -1.91 2.89 -56.31
CA PHE A 14 -1.94 3.67 -55.07
C PHE A 14 -3.24 3.35 -54.29
N GLY A 15 -3.15 2.49 -53.29
CA GLY A 15 -4.23 2.30 -52.34
C GLY A 15 -4.31 3.53 -51.41
N LEU A 16 -5.41 4.30 -51.48
CA LEU A 16 -5.74 5.30 -50.49
C LEU A 16 -5.94 4.60 -49.13
N LEU A 17 -4.99 4.71 -48.22
CA LEU A 17 -5.21 4.38 -46.82
C LEU A 17 -6.16 5.45 -46.25
N CYS A 18 -7.44 5.11 -46.09
CA CYS A 18 -8.36 5.86 -45.25
C CYS A 18 -7.88 5.72 -43.78
N MET A 19 -7.07 6.65 -43.29
CA MET A 19 -6.86 6.79 -41.86
C MET A 19 -8.20 7.21 -41.23
N SER A 20 -8.91 6.25 -40.63
CA SER A 20 -9.99 6.56 -39.71
C SER A 20 -9.43 7.32 -38.52
N ALA A 21 -9.65 8.64 -38.46
CA ALA A 21 -9.35 9.41 -37.27
C ALA A 21 -10.16 8.83 -36.11
N ALA A 22 -9.50 8.26 -35.13
CA ALA A 22 -10.15 7.89 -33.87
C ALA A 22 -10.80 9.16 -33.32
N PRO A 23 -12.05 9.09 -32.81
CA PRO A 23 -12.71 10.24 -32.24
C PRO A 23 -11.86 10.78 -31.09
N VAL A 24 -11.38 12.01 -31.21
CA VAL A 24 -10.78 12.75 -30.11
C VAL A 24 -11.88 12.93 -29.08
N MET A 25 -11.84 12.13 -28.01
CA MET A 25 -12.74 12.30 -26.86
C MET A 25 -12.58 13.74 -26.37
N ALA A 26 -13.68 14.48 -26.36
CA ALA A 26 -13.70 15.84 -25.83
C ALA A 26 -13.13 15.82 -24.40
N ALA A 27 -12.22 16.74 -24.09
CA ALA A 27 -11.63 16.85 -22.77
C ALA A 27 -12.75 17.06 -21.73
N THR A 28 -12.74 16.31 -20.65
CA THR A 28 -13.70 16.43 -19.56
C THR A 28 -13.60 17.85 -18.95
N ASP A 29 -14.71 18.58 -18.91
CA ASP A 29 -14.78 19.86 -18.20
C ASP A 29 -14.82 19.59 -16.68
N ILE A 30 -13.65 19.57 -16.06
CA ILE A 30 -13.47 19.23 -14.64
C ILE A 30 -14.21 20.22 -13.73
N SER A 31 -14.41 21.46 -14.18
CA SER A 31 -15.10 22.49 -13.38
C SER A 31 -16.56 22.17 -13.09
N LYS A 32 -17.15 21.27 -13.89
CA LYS A 32 -18.55 20.83 -13.75
C LYS A 32 -18.71 19.54 -12.94
N LEU A 33 -17.61 18.90 -12.53
CA LEU A 33 -17.66 17.66 -11.76
C LEU A 33 -18.07 17.95 -10.31
N PRO A 34 -18.82 17.03 -9.67
CA PRO A 34 -19.05 17.09 -8.24
C PRO A 34 -17.72 17.10 -7.47
N VAL A 35 -17.64 17.91 -6.42
CA VAL A 35 -16.47 17.99 -5.54
C VAL A 35 -16.83 17.41 -4.18
N VAL A 36 -16.00 16.51 -3.68
CA VAL A 36 -16.12 15.93 -2.33
C VAL A 36 -14.80 16.04 -1.61
N THR A 37 -14.83 16.24 -0.29
CA THR A 37 -13.67 16.15 0.56
C THR A 37 -13.64 14.77 1.22
N GLN A 38 -12.49 14.08 1.18
CA GLN A 38 -12.28 12.85 1.90
C GLN A 38 -11.42 13.13 3.12
N GLU A 39 -12.00 12.92 4.30
CA GLU A 39 -11.26 12.93 5.56
C GLU A 39 -10.39 11.68 5.62
N LEU A 40 -9.07 11.88 5.66
CA LEU A 40 -8.10 10.81 5.80
C LEU A 40 -8.03 10.36 7.26
N VAL A 41 -7.95 9.04 7.45
CA VAL A 41 -7.89 8.43 8.78
C VAL A 41 -6.59 7.65 8.96
N ALA A 42 -6.14 7.55 10.21
CA ALA A 42 -4.92 6.79 10.52
C ALA A 42 -5.10 5.29 10.19
N PRO A 43 -4.07 4.65 9.59
CA PRO A 43 -4.05 3.19 9.47
C PRO A 43 -4.16 2.52 10.86
N PRO A 44 -4.77 1.34 10.98
CA PRO A 44 -5.17 0.42 9.90
C PRO A 44 -6.53 0.71 9.27
N PHE A 45 -7.20 1.78 9.64
CA PHE A 45 -8.54 2.07 9.15
C PHE A 45 -8.51 2.79 7.78
N LEU A 46 -9.61 2.64 7.03
CA LEU A 46 -9.82 3.31 5.76
C LEU A 46 -10.81 4.45 5.92
N PRO A 47 -10.70 5.52 5.11
CA PRO A 47 -11.72 6.55 5.05
C PRO A 47 -13.07 5.95 4.61
N LYS A 48 -14.17 6.55 5.08
CA LYS A 48 -15.51 6.14 4.66
C LYS A 48 -15.66 6.27 3.15
N HIS A 49 -16.08 5.19 2.49
CA HIS A 49 -16.23 5.14 1.04
C HIS A 49 -17.35 4.17 0.61
N ASP A 50 -17.80 4.32 -0.62
CA ASP A 50 -18.70 3.36 -1.27
C ASP A 50 -17.85 2.34 -2.05
N GLN A 51 -18.19 1.05 -1.99
CA GLN A 51 -17.49 0.00 -2.76
C GLN A 51 -17.88 -0.01 -4.25
N VAL A 52 -18.99 0.62 -4.58
CA VAL A 52 -19.50 0.82 -5.95
C VAL A 52 -19.78 2.29 -6.12
N ALA A 53 -19.33 2.87 -7.22
CA ALA A 53 -19.48 4.29 -7.46
C ALA A 53 -20.96 4.70 -7.57
N LYS A 54 -21.31 5.80 -6.92
CA LYS A 54 -22.62 6.48 -7.06
C LYS A 54 -22.48 7.60 -8.09
N GLY A 55 -22.83 7.32 -9.35
CA GLY A 55 -22.76 8.30 -10.42
C GLY A 55 -21.43 8.35 -11.18
N GLY A 56 -21.19 9.45 -11.91
CA GLY A 56 -20.01 9.68 -12.74
C GLY A 56 -18.75 10.05 -11.96
N PRO A 57 -17.65 10.39 -12.68
CA PRO A 57 -16.44 10.90 -12.06
C PRO A 57 -16.67 12.16 -11.23
N LYS A 58 -15.84 12.35 -10.19
CA LYS A 58 -15.86 13.48 -9.28
C LYS A 58 -14.45 13.95 -8.95
N VAL A 59 -14.32 15.12 -8.36
CA VAL A 59 -13.08 15.59 -7.76
C VAL A 59 -13.09 15.23 -6.27
N VAL A 60 -12.12 14.45 -5.84
CA VAL A 60 -11.93 14.06 -4.45
C VAL A 60 -10.75 14.86 -3.88
N LYS A 61 -11.09 15.80 -2.99
CA LYS A 61 -10.08 16.61 -2.30
C LYS A 61 -9.55 15.85 -1.09
N VAL A 62 -8.24 15.78 -0.97
CA VAL A 62 -7.53 15.21 0.17
C VAL A 62 -6.45 16.20 0.64
N ARG A 63 -6.19 16.21 1.95
CA ARG A 63 -5.15 17.05 2.53
C ARG A 63 -4.16 16.17 3.29
N MET A 64 -2.87 16.34 2.97
CA MET A 64 -1.75 15.71 3.67
C MET A 64 -0.83 16.76 4.26
N VAL A 65 -0.40 16.53 5.48
CA VAL A 65 0.60 17.35 6.17
C VAL A 65 1.83 16.49 6.40
N THR A 66 3.00 16.98 6.02
CA THR A 66 4.27 16.34 6.35
C THR A 66 4.61 16.62 7.80
N GLU A 67 5.06 15.61 8.54
CA GLU A 67 5.47 15.78 9.93
C GLU A 67 6.73 14.95 10.19
N GLU A 68 7.71 15.57 10.83
CA GLU A 68 8.91 14.93 11.36
C GLU A 68 8.65 14.59 12.83
N LYS A 69 8.61 13.30 13.16
CA LYS A 69 8.14 12.85 14.48
C LYS A 69 9.05 11.79 15.09
N LEU A 70 9.44 12.00 16.35
CA LEU A 70 10.16 10.97 17.09
C LEU A 70 9.16 9.87 17.51
N MET A 71 9.29 8.67 16.94
CA MET A 71 8.41 7.53 17.17
C MET A 71 9.16 6.39 17.86
N GLN A 72 8.52 5.75 18.82
CA GLN A 72 8.98 4.45 19.33
C GLN A 72 8.61 3.37 18.33
N VAL A 73 9.59 2.57 17.88
CA VAL A 73 9.42 1.56 16.84
C VAL A 73 9.54 0.13 17.36
N ALA A 74 10.01 -0.06 18.58
CA ALA A 74 10.11 -1.38 19.21
C ALA A 74 9.76 -1.33 20.70
N PRO A 75 9.33 -2.47 21.30
CA PRO A 75 8.94 -2.55 22.71
C PRO A 75 10.06 -2.24 23.70
N ASP A 76 11.31 -2.42 23.30
CA ASP A 76 12.50 -2.10 24.11
C ASP A 76 12.76 -0.60 24.30
N GLY A 77 11.90 0.26 23.75
CA GLY A 77 12.03 1.70 23.81
C GLY A 77 12.85 2.32 22.66
N THR A 78 13.31 1.52 21.70
CA THR A 78 14.01 2.03 20.52
C THR A 78 13.16 3.05 19.79
N LYS A 79 13.74 4.21 19.48
CA LYS A 79 13.07 5.33 18.80
C LYS A 79 13.81 5.72 17.54
N MET A 80 13.04 6.24 16.57
CA MET A 80 13.59 6.88 15.38
C MET A 80 12.83 8.16 15.04
N TRP A 81 13.47 9.06 14.32
CA TRP A 81 12.79 10.15 13.66
C TRP A 81 12.09 9.59 12.42
N ALA A 82 10.77 9.54 12.45
CA ALA A 82 9.96 9.17 11.32
C ALA A 82 9.58 10.40 10.50
N LEU A 83 9.63 10.27 9.19
CA LEU A 83 9.08 11.22 8.24
C LEU A 83 7.69 10.73 7.88
N THR A 84 6.67 11.48 8.22
CA THR A 84 5.29 11.00 8.17
C THR A 84 4.41 11.86 7.29
N LEU A 85 3.30 11.29 6.84
CA LEU A 85 2.17 12.01 6.27
C LEU A 85 0.98 11.88 7.23
N ASN A 86 0.48 13.02 7.71
CA ASN A 86 -0.54 13.11 8.77
C ASN A 86 -0.14 12.38 10.07
N GLY A 87 1.15 12.41 10.42
CA GLY A 87 1.68 11.91 11.69
C GLY A 87 1.70 10.40 11.88
N THR A 88 1.50 9.61 10.82
CA THR A 88 1.46 8.14 10.86
C THR A 88 2.44 7.48 9.90
N VAL A 89 2.85 6.26 10.20
CA VAL A 89 3.60 5.34 9.32
C VAL A 89 2.81 4.03 9.26
N PRO A 90 2.36 3.61 8.05
CA PRO A 90 2.36 4.37 6.82
C PRO A 90 1.46 5.61 6.90
N GLY A 91 1.57 6.51 5.92
CA GLY A 91 0.59 7.58 5.71
C GLY A 91 -0.81 7.02 5.41
N PRO A 92 -1.88 7.82 5.53
CA PRO A 92 -3.26 7.38 5.36
C PRO A 92 -3.55 6.77 3.99
N LEU A 93 -4.46 5.78 3.94
CA LEU A 93 -4.97 5.29 2.67
C LEU A 93 -5.93 6.32 2.04
N ILE A 94 -5.74 6.61 0.75
CA ILE A 94 -6.73 7.35 -0.06
C ILE A 94 -7.62 6.32 -0.77
N VAL A 95 -8.95 6.58 -0.83
CA VAL A 95 -9.88 5.70 -1.56
C VAL A 95 -10.68 6.53 -2.57
N VAL A 96 -10.57 6.18 -3.85
CA VAL A 96 -11.31 6.81 -4.94
C VAL A 96 -11.85 5.75 -5.89
N HIS A 97 -12.68 6.14 -6.87
CA HIS A 97 -13.08 5.25 -7.96
C HIS A 97 -12.31 5.59 -9.23
N GLN A 98 -12.22 4.61 -10.11
CA GLN A 98 -11.66 4.80 -11.45
C GLN A 98 -12.28 6.03 -12.11
N ASP A 99 -11.43 6.81 -12.77
CA ASP A 99 -11.74 8.07 -13.46
C ASP A 99 -12.11 9.26 -12.54
N ASP A 100 -12.15 9.10 -11.22
CA ASP A 100 -12.19 10.24 -10.31
C ASP A 100 -10.88 11.04 -10.41
N TYR A 101 -10.97 12.33 -10.07
CA TYR A 101 -9.80 13.20 -9.96
C TYR A 101 -9.42 13.34 -8.49
N VAL A 102 -8.18 13.01 -8.16
CA VAL A 102 -7.60 13.29 -6.84
C VAL A 102 -7.04 14.69 -6.86
N GLU A 103 -7.49 15.54 -5.94
CA GLU A 103 -6.92 16.86 -5.71
C GLU A 103 -6.25 16.88 -4.33
N LEU A 104 -4.93 16.66 -4.34
CA LEU A 104 -4.11 16.65 -3.14
C LEU A 104 -3.66 18.06 -2.80
N THR A 105 -3.93 18.50 -1.57
CA THR A 105 -3.21 19.61 -0.93
C THR A 105 -2.11 19.01 -0.06
N LEU A 106 -0.84 19.18 -0.44
CA LEU A 106 0.31 18.81 0.38
C LEU A 106 0.84 20.03 1.10
N VAL A 107 0.96 19.94 2.41
CA VAL A 107 1.45 21.04 3.28
C VAL A 107 2.72 20.59 3.97
N ASN A 108 3.78 21.37 3.84
CA ASN A 108 5.00 21.20 4.61
C ASN A 108 5.09 22.32 5.66
N PRO A 109 4.86 22.04 6.96
CA PRO A 109 4.84 23.04 8.02
C PRO A 109 6.18 23.78 8.15
N LYS A 110 6.14 25.01 8.67
CA LYS A 110 7.37 25.80 8.98
C LYS A 110 8.30 25.11 9.98
N THR A 111 7.77 24.15 10.75
CA THR A 111 8.51 23.37 11.73
C THR A 111 9.31 22.22 11.12
N SER A 112 9.07 21.87 9.86
CA SER A 112 9.85 20.87 9.13
C SER A 112 11.27 21.35 8.91
N THR A 113 12.21 20.40 8.85
CA THR A 113 13.63 20.68 8.58
C THR A 113 14.02 20.34 7.13
N MET A 114 13.17 19.63 6.39
CA MET A 114 13.43 19.13 5.04
C MET A 114 12.31 19.50 4.06
N SER A 115 12.67 19.51 2.77
CA SER A 115 11.68 19.58 1.69
C SER A 115 11.07 18.21 1.43
N HIS A 116 9.79 18.18 1.08
CA HIS A 116 9.02 16.97 0.81
C HIS A 116 8.22 17.08 -0.47
N ASN A 117 7.84 15.93 -1.02
CA ASN A 117 6.95 15.83 -2.19
C ASN A 117 6.17 14.51 -2.12
N VAL A 118 5.35 14.23 -3.15
CA VAL A 118 4.69 12.91 -3.28
C VAL A 118 4.75 12.43 -4.72
N ASP A 119 5.29 11.23 -4.88
CA ASP A 119 5.18 10.39 -6.07
C ASP A 119 3.99 9.44 -5.88
N PHE A 120 3.01 9.48 -6.78
CA PHE A 120 1.87 8.58 -6.81
C PHE A 120 2.03 7.53 -7.89
N HIS A 121 2.20 6.26 -7.55
CA HIS A 121 2.22 5.17 -8.53
C HIS A 121 0.87 5.00 -9.26
N ALA A 122 -0.22 5.54 -8.72
CA ALA A 122 -1.53 5.59 -9.37
C ALA A 122 -1.67 6.69 -10.42
N ALA A 123 -0.77 7.69 -10.43
CA ALA A 123 -0.84 8.82 -11.35
C ALA A 123 -0.15 8.49 -12.68
N THR A 124 -0.74 8.97 -13.78
CA THR A 124 -0.12 8.90 -15.10
C THR A 124 0.52 10.24 -15.41
N GLY A 125 1.85 10.29 -15.40
CA GLY A 125 2.62 11.51 -15.66
C GLY A 125 4.06 11.37 -15.15
N ALA A 126 4.92 12.28 -15.58
CA ALA A 126 6.35 12.23 -15.22
C ALA A 126 6.54 12.28 -13.71
N LEU A 127 7.35 11.35 -13.19
CA LEU A 127 7.68 11.22 -11.76
C LEU A 127 6.46 11.10 -10.85
N GLY A 128 5.32 10.56 -11.35
CA GLY A 128 4.10 10.37 -10.55
C GLY A 128 3.57 11.66 -9.86
N GLY A 129 4.02 12.83 -10.32
CA GLY A 129 3.72 14.13 -9.72
C GLY A 129 4.77 14.66 -8.72
N ALA A 130 5.82 13.90 -8.41
CA ALA A 130 6.84 14.32 -7.44
C ALA A 130 7.50 15.65 -7.79
N GLY A 131 7.80 15.89 -9.09
CA GLY A 131 8.36 17.16 -9.54
C GLY A 131 7.40 18.36 -9.45
N LEU A 132 6.09 18.10 -9.32
CA LEU A 132 5.05 19.12 -9.22
C LEU A 132 4.60 19.37 -7.77
N THR A 133 5.09 18.56 -6.81
CA THR A 133 4.67 18.63 -5.41
C THR A 133 5.81 18.92 -4.44
N LEU A 134 7.00 19.28 -4.94
CA LEU A 134 8.11 19.62 -4.07
C LEU A 134 7.84 20.92 -3.32
N VAL A 135 7.78 20.83 -2.00
CA VAL A 135 7.50 21.95 -1.08
C VAL A 135 8.59 22.06 -0.01
N ALA A 136 9.13 23.27 0.16
CA ALA A 136 10.04 23.59 1.25
C ALA A 136 9.26 23.82 2.56
N PRO A 137 9.94 23.85 3.73
CA PRO A 137 9.31 24.19 4.99
C PRO A 137 8.53 25.52 4.94
N GLY A 138 7.25 25.46 5.31
CA GLY A 138 6.33 26.59 5.30
C GLY A 138 5.55 26.78 3.98
N GLU A 139 5.73 25.88 3.01
CA GLU A 139 5.03 25.92 1.73
C GLU A 139 3.93 24.85 1.66
N ASP A 140 3.01 25.07 0.74
CA ASP A 140 2.01 24.08 0.34
C ASP A 140 1.81 24.12 -1.17
N VAL A 141 1.26 23.01 -1.71
CA VAL A 141 0.98 22.86 -3.13
C VAL A 141 -0.31 22.06 -3.33
N VAL A 142 -0.97 22.29 -4.45
CA VAL A 142 -2.12 21.49 -4.87
C VAL A 142 -1.80 20.77 -6.18
N LEU A 143 -1.84 19.42 -6.15
CA LEU A 143 -1.73 18.58 -7.33
C LEU A 143 -3.09 17.96 -7.65
N ARG A 144 -3.48 17.98 -8.92
CA ARG A 144 -4.63 17.21 -9.40
C ARG A 144 -4.19 16.19 -10.44
N PHE A 145 -4.60 14.94 -10.26
CA PHE A 145 -4.42 13.88 -11.26
C PHE A 145 -5.69 13.04 -11.41
N LYS A 146 -5.86 12.39 -12.55
CA LYS A 146 -6.96 11.46 -12.80
C LYS A 146 -6.53 10.04 -12.45
N ALA A 147 -7.30 9.34 -11.62
CA ALA A 147 -7.08 7.94 -11.24
C ALA A 147 -7.62 7.01 -12.32
N THR A 148 -6.81 6.71 -13.34
CA THR A 148 -7.27 6.01 -14.55
C THR A 148 -7.27 4.48 -14.44
N LYS A 149 -6.48 3.92 -13.53
CA LYS A 149 -6.28 2.47 -13.36
C LYS A 149 -6.85 2.01 -12.04
N PRO A 150 -7.82 1.08 -12.02
CA PRO A 150 -8.30 0.52 -10.76
C PRO A 150 -7.26 -0.45 -10.18
N GLY A 151 -7.06 -0.34 -8.88
CA GLY A 151 -6.04 -1.12 -8.15
C GLY A 151 -5.67 -0.49 -6.82
N VAL A 152 -4.69 -1.07 -6.17
CA VAL A 152 -4.02 -0.50 -5.01
C VAL A 152 -2.57 -0.16 -5.37
N PHE A 153 -2.13 1.04 -5.00
CA PHE A 153 -0.85 1.58 -5.43
C PHE A 153 -0.18 2.30 -4.27
N VAL A 154 1.15 2.24 -4.21
CA VAL A 154 1.95 3.00 -3.26
C VAL A 154 1.97 4.48 -3.67
N TYR A 155 2.10 5.35 -2.71
CA TYR A 155 2.66 6.70 -2.87
C TYR A 155 3.80 6.88 -1.87
N HIS A 156 4.79 7.69 -2.20
CA HIS A 156 5.91 7.97 -1.29
C HIS A 156 6.59 9.29 -1.60
N CYS A 157 7.37 9.78 -0.66
CA CYS A 157 8.22 10.95 -0.88
C CYS A 157 9.42 10.58 -1.76
N ALA A 158 9.72 11.41 -2.77
CA ALA A 158 10.80 11.19 -3.73
C ALA A 158 11.51 12.51 -4.10
N PRO A 159 12.16 13.21 -3.15
CA PRO A 159 12.71 14.55 -3.39
C PRO A 159 13.99 14.57 -4.25
N GLY A 160 14.59 13.42 -4.52
CA GLY A 160 15.72 13.25 -5.42
C GLY A 160 16.95 12.59 -4.80
N GLY A 161 17.75 11.91 -5.62
CA GLY A 161 19.02 11.29 -5.20
C GLY A 161 18.89 10.36 -3.99
N THR A 162 19.85 10.44 -3.08
CA THR A 162 19.88 9.64 -1.83
C THR A 162 18.79 10.02 -0.82
N MET A 163 18.12 11.14 -1.01
CA MET A 163 16.98 11.53 -0.18
C MET A 163 15.77 10.60 -0.42
N ILE A 164 15.62 10.01 -1.60
CA ILE A 164 14.52 9.08 -1.90
C ILE A 164 14.54 7.89 -0.95
N PRO A 165 15.59 7.03 -0.92
CA PRO A 165 15.63 5.91 0.00
C PRO A 165 15.56 6.38 1.47
N PHE A 166 16.22 7.47 1.85
CA PHE A 166 16.15 7.97 3.23
C PHE A 166 14.72 8.30 3.66
N HIS A 167 13.95 9.04 2.85
CA HIS A 167 12.58 9.39 3.18
C HIS A 167 11.67 8.16 3.26
N VAL A 168 11.84 7.20 2.33
CA VAL A 168 11.05 5.97 2.31
C VAL A 168 11.35 5.09 3.53
N ILE A 169 12.63 4.82 3.84
CA ILE A 169 12.99 4.01 5.02
C ILE A 169 12.73 4.72 6.35
N SER A 170 12.54 6.05 6.32
CA SER A 170 12.09 6.82 7.48
C SER A 170 10.57 6.84 7.64
N GLY A 171 9.81 6.15 6.76
CA GLY A 171 8.37 5.96 6.93
C GLY A 171 7.48 6.80 6.02
N MET A 172 8.04 7.63 5.12
CA MET A 172 7.25 8.58 4.32
C MET A 172 6.66 7.92 3.06
N ASN A 173 5.76 7.00 3.28
CA ASN A 173 5.02 6.26 2.26
C ASN A 173 3.60 5.95 2.73
N GLY A 174 2.74 5.57 1.80
CA GLY A 174 1.38 5.15 2.04
C GLY A 174 0.78 4.49 0.80
N ALA A 175 -0.54 4.38 0.73
CA ALA A 175 -1.19 3.78 -0.43
C ALA A 175 -2.47 4.52 -0.84
N ILE A 176 -2.87 4.29 -2.09
CA ILE A 176 -4.14 4.72 -2.66
C ILE A 176 -4.85 3.50 -3.25
N MET A 177 -6.12 3.34 -2.94
CA MET A 177 -7.01 2.36 -3.54
C MET A 177 -7.94 3.06 -4.54
N VAL A 178 -7.84 2.64 -5.79
CA VAL A 178 -8.71 3.07 -6.88
C VAL A 178 -9.68 1.92 -7.18
N LEU A 179 -10.91 2.03 -6.70
CA LEU A 179 -11.92 1.00 -6.92
C LEU A 179 -12.46 1.04 -8.36
N PRO A 180 -12.74 -0.12 -8.98
CA PRO A 180 -13.56 -0.16 -10.19
C PRO A 180 -14.92 0.50 -9.92
N ARG A 181 -15.49 1.22 -10.89
CA ARG A 181 -16.77 1.92 -10.67
C ARG A 181 -17.91 0.98 -10.32
N ASP A 182 -17.90 -0.23 -10.84
CA ASP A 182 -18.90 -1.28 -10.57
C ASP A 182 -18.50 -2.25 -9.44
N GLY A 183 -17.42 -1.91 -8.69
CA GLY A 183 -16.91 -2.65 -7.55
C GLY A 183 -15.99 -3.81 -7.93
N LEU A 184 -15.49 -4.51 -6.90
CA LEU A 184 -14.58 -5.64 -7.09
C LEU A 184 -15.29 -6.84 -7.72
N LYS A 185 -14.53 -7.65 -8.45
CA LYS A 185 -14.99 -8.89 -9.07
C LYS A 185 -14.16 -10.08 -8.58
N ASP A 186 -14.82 -11.23 -8.43
CA ASP A 186 -14.13 -12.49 -8.19
C ASP A 186 -13.50 -13.06 -9.48
N HIS A 187 -12.87 -14.22 -9.35
CA HIS A 187 -12.23 -14.94 -10.48
C HIS A 187 -13.20 -15.42 -11.57
N LYS A 188 -14.53 -15.33 -11.34
CA LYS A 188 -15.60 -15.62 -12.29
C LYS A 188 -16.26 -14.37 -12.85
N GLY A 189 -15.75 -13.18 -12.51
CA GLY A 189 -16.33 -11.90 -12.90
C GLY A 189 -17.59 -11.50 -12.12
N LYS A 190 -17.97 -12.25 -11.07
CA LYS A 190 -19.10 -11.93 -10.21
C LYS A 190 -18.72 -10.84 -9.21
N SER A 191 -19.63 -9.90 -8.96
CA SER A 191 -19.40 -8.84 -7.97
C SER A 191 -19.17 -9.41 -6.58
N VAL A 192 -18.16 -8.91 -5.90
CA VAL A 192 -17.80 -9.25 -4.54
C VAL A 192 -17.74 -8.00 -3.67
N ARG A 193 -18.13 -8.12 -2.40
CA ARG A 193 -18.07 -7.06 -1.40
C ARG A 193 -17.31 -7.54 -0.19
N TYR A 194 -16.80 -6.59 0.58
CA TYR A 194 -16.21 -6.82 1.89
C TYR A 194 -17.04 -6.13 2.97
N ASP A 195 -17.02 -6.69 4.16
CA ASP A 195 -17.71 -6.13 5.34
C ASP A 195 -16.78 -5.19 6.09
N ARG A 196 -15.48 -5.50 6.08
CA ARG A 196 -14.41 -4.69 6.66
C ARG A 196 -13.23 -4.59 5.70
N ALA A 197 -12.43 -3.54 5.87
CA ALA A 197 -11.15 -3.41 5.22
C ALA A 197 -10.10 -2.86 6.19
N TYR A 198 -8.86 -3.35 6.07
CA TYR A 198 -7.73 -2.90 6.86
C TYR A 198 -6.55 -2.59 5.96
N TYR A 199 -5.85 -1.52 6.28
CA TYR A 199 -4.62 -1.13 5.61
C TYR A 199 -3.42 -1.43 6.50
N ILE A 200 -2.55 -2.30 6.02
CA ILE A 200 -1.30 -2.70 6.66
C ILE A 200 -0.15 -2.21 5.80
N GLY A 201 0.62 -1.24 6.29
CA GLY A 201 1.85 -0.83 5.65
C GLY A 201 3.03 -1.49 6.34
N GLU A 202 3.77 -2.32 5.59
CA GLU A 202 5.02 -2.90 6.06
C GLU A 202 6.15 -1.91 5.86
N GLN A 203 6.95 -1.70 6.88
CA GLN A 203 8.07 -0.77 6.90
C GLN A 203 9.34 -1.48 7.36
N ASP A 204 10.37 -1.44 6.54
CA ASP A 204 11.72 -1.87 6.89
C ASP A 204 12.52 -0.68 7.43
N LEU A 205 13.16 -0.87 8.58
CA LEU A 205 13.95 0.13 9.27
C LEU A 205 15.42 -0.24 9.31
N TYR A 206 16.29 0.76 9.24
CA TYR A 206 17.75 0.61 9.18
C TYR A 206 18.41 1.50 10.22
N LEU A 207 18.30 1.09 11.49
CA LEU A 207 18.75 1.90 12.62
C LEU A 207 20.23 1.62 12.93
N PRO A 208 21.10 2.64 12.96
CA PRO A 208 22.50 2.48 13.35
C PRO A 208 22.66 2.13 14.82
N LYS A 209 23.68 1.32 15.14
CA LYS A 209 24.08 1.02 16.52
C LYS A 209 25.33 1.77 16.92
N GLY A 210 25.38 2.20 18.18
CA GLY A 210 26.58 2.72 18.80
C GLY A 210 27.59 1.64 19.17
N GLN A 211 28.74 2.04 19.69
CA GLN A 211 29.77 1.11 20.18
C GLN A 211 29.30 0.26 21.38
N ASP A 212 28.31 0.76 22.12
CA ASP A 212 27.65 0.08 23.23
C ASP A 212 26.61 -0.98 22.78
N GLY A 213 26.44 -1.16 21.46
CA GLY A 213 25.49 -2.09 20.86
C GLY A 213 24.04 -1.60 20.84
N LYS A 214 23.74 -0.43 21.44
CA LYS A 214 22.37 0.14 21.43
C LYS A 214 22.11 0.92 20.16
N TYR A 215 20.84 1.03 19.79
CA TYR A 215 20.43 1.89 18.68
C TYR A 215 20.67 3.36 19.00
N LYS A 216 21.21 4.10 18.03
CA LYS A 216 21.50 5.52 18.18
C LYS A 216 20.23 6.35 18.21
N SER A 217 20.27 7.43 18.97
CA SER A 217 19.25 8.47 19.00
C SER A 217 19.86 9.77 18.48
N TYR A 218 19.08 10.54 17.74
CA TYR A 218 19.50 11.81 17.14
C TYR A 218 18.62 12.95 17.66
N SER A 219 19.15 14.18 17.68
CA SER A 219 18.39 15.35 18.14
C SER A 219 17.39 15.84 17.09
N GLN A 220 17.65 15.54 15.81
CA GLN A 220 16.80 15.92 14.67
C GLN A 220 16.90 14.90 13.52
N PRO A 221 15.92 14.85 12.60
CA PRO A 221 15.81 13.79 11.59
C PRO A 221 17.05 13.62 10.69
N ALA A 222 17.60 14.74 10.18
CA ALA A 222 18.69 14.71 9.20
C ALA A 222 20.03 14.21 9.76
N GLU A 223 20.25 14.29 11.07
CA GLU A 223 21.52 13.86 11.70
C GLU A 223 21.81 12.38 11.47
N GLY A 224 20.80 11.52 11.47
CA GLY A 224 20.94 10.09 11.30
C GLY A 224 21.07 9.64 9.84
N MET A 225 20.86 10.52 8.86
CA MET A 225 20.69 10.13 7.46
C MET A 225 21.86 9.31 6.89
N ALA A 226 23.08 9.80 7.04
CA ALA A 226 24.26 9.13 6.47
C ALA A 226 24.44 7.73 7.04
N GLU A 227 24.35 7.59 8.37
CA GLU A 227 24.53 6.30 9.05
C GLU A 227 23.36 5.34 8.75
N MET A 228 22.12 5.83 8.66
CA MET A 228 20.97 5.01 8.25
C MET A 228 21.15 4.49 6.83
N LEU A 229 21.63 5.30 5.89
CA LEU A 229 21.91 4.89 4.52
C LEU A 229 23.07 3.88 4.45
N GLU A 230 24.09 3.97 5.30
CA GLU A 230 25.15 2.95 5.40
C GLU A 230 24.60 1.59 5.87
N VAL A 231 23.67 1.60 6.84
CA VAL A 231 23.00 0.37 7.27
C VAL A 231 22.12 -0.17 6.15
N ALA A 232 21.35 0.69 5.49
CA ALA A 232 20.45 0.33 4.41
C ALA A 232 21.18 -0.23 3.18
N ALA A 233 22.40 0.23 2.89
CA ALA A 233 23.24 -0.28 1.80
C ALA A 233 23.57 -1.77 1.92
N LYS A 234 23.44 -2.36 3.13
CA LYS A 234 23.62 -3.80 3.37
C LYS A 234 22.37 -4.61 3.01
N LEU A 235 21.24 -3.96 2.73
CA LEU A 235 19.94 -4.55 2.42
C LEU A 235 19.39 -5.50 3.51
N ILE A 236 19.90 -5.39 4.74
CA ILE A 236 19.45 -6.17 5.90
C ILE A 236 18.83 -5.18 6.90
N PRO A 237 17.48 -5.17 7.04
CA PRO A 237 16.81 -4.29 7.97
C PRO A 237 17.09 -4.65 9.43
N THR A 238 17.09 -3.68 10.30
CA THR A 238 17.19 -3.88 11.75
C THR A 238 15.83 -4.20 12.38
N HIS A 239 14.75 -3.70 11.78
CA HIS A 239 13.37 -3.99 12.13
C HIS A 239 12.54 -4.07 10.84
N VAL A 240 11.53 -4.91 10.85
CA VAL A 240 10.46 -4.93 9.84
C VAL A 240 9.16 -4.90 10.62
N VAL A 241 8.39 -3.85 10.44
CA VAL A 241 7.23 -3.60 11.32
C VAL A 241 5.98 -3.31 10.50
N PHE A 242 4.83 -3.60 11.07
CA PHE A 242 3.54 -3.20 10.52
C PHE A 242 3.06 -1.91 11.21
N ASN A 243 2.59 -0.97 10.43
CA ASN A 243 2.03 0.31 10.87
C ASN A 243 2.93 1.05 11.88
N GLY A 244 4.24 1.09 11.55
CA GLY A 244 5.21 2.00 12.15
C GLY A 244 5.93 1.48 13.40
N ALA A 245 5.47 0.40 14.03
CA ALA A 245 6.15 -0.18 15.18
C ALA A 245 5.88 -1.67 15.35
N ALA A 246 6.86 -2.40 15.90
CA ALA A 246 6.64 -3.78 16.34
C ALA A 246 5.53 -3.81 17.40
N GLY A 247 4.53 -4.67 17.19
CA GLY A 247 3.38 -4.78 18.06
C GLY A 247 2.28 -3.72 17.86
N ALA A 248 2.40 -2.80 16.91
CA ALA A 248 1.39 -1.75 16.69
C ALA A 248 -0.02 -2.29 16.43
N LEU A 249 -0.14 -3.48 15.86
CA LEU A 249 -1.41 -4.16 15.55
C LEU A 249 -1.61 -5.45 16.36
N THR A 250 -1.10 -5.52 17.58
CA THR A 250 -1.22 -6.70 18.47
C THR A 250 -1.86 -6.32 19.81
N GLY A 251 -2.17 -7.31 20.65
CA GLY A 251 -2.78 -7.09 21.97
C GLY A 251 -4.09 -6.31 21.88
N ASP A 252 -4.23 -5.22 22.61
CA ASP A 252 -5.44 -4.38 22.63
C ASP A 252 -5.70 -3.69 21.28
N ASN A 253 -4.66 -3.52 20.46
CA ASN A 253 -4.74 -2.92 19.11
C ASN A 253 -4.98 -3.96 18.01
N ALA A 254 -5.23 -5.23 18.36
CA ALA A 254 -5.51 -6.28 17.41
C ALA A 254 -6.71 -5.91 16.51
N LEU A 255 -6.60 -6.25 15.23
CA LEU A 255 -7.67 -6.11 14.27
C LEU A 255 -8.85 -7.00 14.67
N LYS A 256 -10.07 -6.69 14.23
CA LYS A 256 -11.29 -7.38 14.66
C LYS A 256 -12.15 -7.78 13.48
N ALA A 257 -12.74 -8.98 13.58
CA ALA A 257 -13.78 -9.44 12.65
C ALA A 257 -14.76 -10.36 13.37
N ASN A 258 -15.83 -10.73 12.67
CA ASN A 258 -16.75 -11.77 13.12
C ASN A 258 -16.75 -12.93 12.11
N VAL A 259 -17.10 -14.13 12.59
CA VAL A 259 -17.35 -15.28 11.70
C VAL A 259 -18.42 -14.91 10.67
N GLY A 260 -18.15 -15.18 9.39
CA GLY A 260 -18.98 -14.83 8.25
C GLY A 260 -18.63 -13.50 7.60
N GLU A 261 -17.84 -12.62 8.25
CA GLU A 261 -17.40 -11.38 7.64
C GLU A 261 -16.26 -11.61 6.62
N LYS A 262 -16.35 -10.89 5.52
CA LYS A 262 -15.31 -10.78 4.50
C LYS A 262 -14.45 -9.57 4.79
N VAL A 263 -13.19 -9.79 4.99
CA VAL A 263 -12.21 -8.74 5.29
C VAL A 263 -11.28 -8.55 4.10
N LEU A 264 -11.18 -7.31 3.62
CA LEU A 264 -10.21 -6.90 2.61
C LEU A 264 -8.94 -6.39 3.31
N PHE A 265 -7.84 -7.10 3.15
CA PHE A 265 -6.52 -6.67 3.57
C PHE A 265 -5.85 -5.92 2.43
N ILE A 266 -5.45 -4.68 2.65
CA ILE A 266 -4.61 -3.91 1.74
C ILE A 266 -3.23 -3.90 2.37
N HIS A 267 -2.23 -4.40 1.66
CA HIS A 267 -0.85 -4.47 2.14
C HIS A 267 0.07 -3.70 1.19
N SER A 268 0.86 -2.80 1.72
CA SER A 268 1.87 -2.06 0.95
C SER A 268 3.26 -2.26 1.52
N GLN A 269 4.26 -2.29 0.63
CA GLN A 269 5.68 -2.25 0.97
C GLN A 269 6.39 -1.33 -0.03
N ALA A 270 6.88 -0.19 0.43
CA ALA A 270 7.40 0.85 -0.45
C ALA A 270 8.85 0.63 -0.90
N ASN A 271 9.61 -0.24 -0.24
CA ASN A 271 11.06 -0.42 -0.48
C ASN A 271 11.43 -1.87 -0.84
N ARG A 272 11.13 -2.82 0.05
CA ARG A 272 11.46 -4.24 -0.12
C ARG A 272 10.26 -5.05 -0.58
N ASP A 273 10.48 -6.31 -0.95
CA ASP A 273 9.41 -7.28 -1.14
C ASP A 273 8.94 -7.86 0.20
N SER A 274 7.70 -8.33 0.22
CA SER A 274 7.07 -8.99 1.37
C SER A 274 6.28 -10.23 0.96
N ARG A 275 5.94 -11.06 1.96
CA ARG A 275 5.23 -12.33 1.77
C ARG A 275 4.16 -12.51 2.85
N PRO A 276 3.08 -11.73 2.80
CA PRO A 276 2.01 -11.85 3.78
C PRO A 276 1.36 -13.24 3.78
N HIS A 277 1.03 -13.68 4.98
CA HIS A 277 0.30 -14.91 5.28
C HIS A 277 -0.69 -14.64 6.42
N LEU A 278 -1.85 -15.26 6.35
CA LEU A 278 -2.84 -15.25 7.43
C LEU A 278 -2.88 -16.64 8.08
N ILE A 279 -2.26 -16.79 9.25
CA ILE A 279 -2.29 -18.06 9.98
C ILE A 279 -3.75 -18.35 10.39
N GLY A 280 -4.26 -19.48 9.92
CA GLY A 280 -5.66 -19.90 10.13
C GLY A 280 -6.58 -19.59 8.97
N GLY A 281 -6.08 -18.96 7.91
CA GLY A 281 -6.86 -18.62 6.71
C GLY A 281 -6.04 -18.67 5.44
N HIS A 282 -6.70 -18.38 4.32
CA HIS A 282 -6.10 -18.25 3.01
C HIS A 282 -6.60 -16.96 2.37
N GLY A 283 -5.86 -16.41 1.41
CA GLY A 283 -6.43 -15.38 0.54
C GLY A 283 -7.44 -16.02 -0.41
N ASP A 284 -8.74 -15.91 -0.10
CA ASP A 284 -9.80 -16.45 -0.98
C ASP A 284 -9.72 -15.84 -2.37
N LEU A 285 -9.46 -14.51 -2.43
CA LEU A 285 -9.20 -13.75 -3.64
C LEU A 285 -7.99 -12.83 -3.39
N VAL A 286 -6.96 -12.92 -4.21
CA VAL A 286 -5.75 -12.10 -4.09
C VAL A 286 -5.45 -11.39 -5.40
N TRP A 287 -5.44 -10.07 -5.39
CA TRP A 287 -4.95 -9.21 -6.48
C TRP A 287 -3.46 -8.93 -6.25
N GLN A 288 -2.63 -9.94 -6.51
CA GLN A 288 -1.20 -9.95 -6.17
C GLN A 288 -0.40 -8.83 -6.86
N GLY A 289 -0.77 -8.45 -8.08
CA GLY A 289 -0.18 -7.30 -8.78
C GLY A 289 -0.77 -5.95 -8.39
N GLY A 290 -1.72 -5.93 -7.45
CA GLY A 290 -2.44 -4.74 -7.02
C GLY A 290 -3.53 -4.26 -8.01
N SER A 291 -3.57 -4.74 -9.24
CA SER A 291 -4.52 -4.32 -10.26
C SER A 291 -5.87 -5.02 -10.10
N PHE A 292 -6.94 -4.25 -9.97
CA PHE A 292 -8.30 -4.78 -9.94
C PHE A 292 -8.87 -5.10 -11.33
N ASN A 293 -8.14 -4.80 -12.41
CA ASN A 293 -8.45 -5.29 -13.75
C ASN A 293 -8.03 -6.75 -13.98
N ASP A 294 -7.11 -7.24 -13.14
CA ASP A 294 -6.64 -8.61 -13.23
C ASP A 294 -7.64 -9.56 -12.55
N THR A 295 -7.74 -10.77 -13.09
CA THR A 295 -8.47 -11.84 -12.41
C THR A 295 -7.74 -12.21 -11.12
N PRO A 296 -8.38 -12.13 -9.94
CA PRO A 296 -7.71 -12.48 -8.69
C PRO A 296 -7.34 -13.95 -8.64
N ILE A 297 -6.17 -14.26 -8.07
CA ILE A 297 -5.74 -15.61 -7.74
C ILE A 297 -6.57 -16.08 -6.55
N THR A 298 -6.88 -17.38 -6.47
CA THR A 298 -7.72 -17.94 -5.41
C THR A 298 -6.93 -18.82 -4.46
N ASN A 299 -7.37 -18.87 -3.20
CA ASN A 299 -6.93 -19.81 -2.17
C ASN A 299 -5.40 -19.78 -1.93
N GLN A 300 -4.84 -18.58 -1.88
CA GLN A 300 -3.41 -18.41 -1.64
C GLN A 300 -3.09 -18.49 -0.15
N GLU A 301 -2.20 -19.40 0.24
CA GLU A 301 -1.69 -19.46 1.62
C GLU A 301 -0.76 -18.28 1.93
N THR A 302 0.09 -17.91 1.00
CA THR A 302 1.01 -16.79 1.06
C THR A 302 0.99 -16.06 -0.29
N TRP A 303 1.03 -14.74 -0.28
CA TRP A 303 1.08 -13.98 -1.53
C TRP A 303 2.27 -13.02 -1.55
N PHE A 304 2.71 -12.69 -2.74
CA PHE A 304 3.89 -11.87 -2.94
C PHE A 304 3.51 -10.40 -3.10
N VAL A 305 4.20 -9.53 -2.37
CA VAL A 305 4.15 -8.07 -2.51
C VAL A 305 5.49 -7.61 -3.06
N PRO A 306 5.57 -7.22 -4.34
CA PRO A 306 6.81 -6.65 -4.88
C PRO A 306 7.20 -5.37 -4.15
N GLY A 307 8.50 -5.10 -4.05
CA GLY A 307 8.99 -3.82 -3.52
C GLY A 307 8.45 -2.64 -4.33
N GLY A 308 7.98 -1.60 -3.66
CA GLY A 308 7.33 -0.45 -4.30
C GLY A 308 5.91 -0.71 -4.78
N ALA A 309 5.22 -1.71 -4.22
CA ALA A 309 3.86 -2.05 -4.61
C ALA A 309 2.91 -2.18 -3.42
N ALA A 310 1.61 -2.20 -3.74
CA ALA A 310 0.57 -2.60 -2.82
C ALA A 310 -0.27 -3.71 -3.44
N VAL A 311 -0.86 -4.57 -2.61
CA VAL A 311 -1.72 -5.69 -3.00
C VAL A 311 -3.00 -5.67 -2.19
N ALA A 312 -4.03 -6.36 -2.66
CA ALA A 312 -5.26 -6.59 -1.92
C ALA A 312 -5.55 -8.08 -1.82
N ALA A 313 -5.97 -8.54 -0.64
CA ALA A 313 -6.39 -9.92 -0.39
C ALA A 313 -7.71 -9.91 0.37
N LEU A 314 -8.67 -10.71 -0.08
CA LEU A 314 -9.97 -10.88 0.57
C LEU A 314 -10.03 -12.27 1.20
N TYR A 315 -10.51 -12.33 2.44
CA TYR A 315 -10.77 -13.58 3.18
C TYR A 315 -12.09 -13.51 3.94
N GLU A 316 -12.87 -14.60 3.90
CA GLU A 316 -14.07 -14.79 4.71
C GLU A 316 -13.74 -15.61 5.94
N PHE A 317 -13.86 -15.02 7.13
CA PHE A 317 -13.57 -15.71 8.40
C PHE A 317 -14.62 -16.77 8.69
N LYS A 318 -14.21 -18.03 8.89
CA LYS A 318 -15.11 -19.19 9.09
C LYS A 318 -15.03 -19.79 10.50
N GLN A 319 -14.01 -19.42 11.28
CA GLN A 319 -13.82 -19.85 12.66
C GLN A 319 -13.53 -18.65 13.56
N PRO A 320 -13.98 -18.64 14.82
CA PRO A 320 -13.54 -17.65 15.78
C PRO A 320 -12.14 -17.95 16.32
N GLY A 321 -11.53 -16.97 16.94
CA GLY A 321 -10.24 -17.11 17.63
C GLY A 321 -9.23 -16.08 17.19
N LEU A 322 -7.99 -16.28 17.63
CA LEU A 322 -6.86 -15.45 17.26
C LEU A 322 -6.26 -15.94 15.92
N TYR A 323 -6.19 -15.04 14.95
CA TYR A 323 -5.44 -15.21 13.72
C TYR A 323 -4.23 -14.27 13.75
N VAL A 324 -3.13 -14.69 13.11
CA VAL A 324 -1.95 -13.85 12.96
C VAL A 324 -1.73 -13.57 11.48
N TYR A 325 -1.74 -12.29 11.13
CA TYR A 325 -1.33 -11.81 9.81
C TYR A 325 0.14 -11.38 9.90
N LEU A 326 1.02 -12.00 9.15
CA LEU A 326 2.46 -11.79 9.27
C LEU A 326 3.18 -11.86 7.92
N SER A 327 4.41 -11.33 7.85
CA SER A 327 5.35 -11.64 6.78
C SER A 327 5.87 -13.07 6.97
N HIS A 328 5.71 -13.96 5.97
CA HIS A 328 6.18 -15.34 6.10
C HIS A 328 7.70 -15.51 5.92
N ASN A 329 8.46 -14.44 5.94
CA ASN A 329 9.83 -14.47 6.43
C ASN A 329 9.74 -14.46 7.97
N LEU A 330 9.76 -15.65 8.57
CA LEU A 330 9.46 -15.82 10.00
C LEU A 330 10.43 -15.09 10.92
N ASN A 331 11.68 -14.89 10.50
CA ASN A 331 12.61 -14.06 11.26
C ASN A 331 12.15 -12.60 11.31
N GLU A 332 11.64 -12.07 10.20
CA GLU A 332 11.08 -10.72 10.15
C GLU A 332 9.79 -10.60 10.96
N ALA A 333 8.95 -11.62 10.91
CA ALA A 333 7.71 -11.64 11.69
C ALA A 333 7.97 -11.67 13.20
N VAL A 334 8.75 -12.66 13.66
CA VAL A 334 8.90 -12.96 15.09
C VAL A 334 9.98 -12.10 15.75
N LEU A 335 11.12 -11.91 15.08
CA LEU A 335 12.26 -11.21 15.68
C LEU A 335 12.30 -9.72 15.36
N LEU A 336 11.72 -9.29 14.23
CA LEU A 336 11.81 -7.91 13.76
C LEU A 336 10.46 -7.16 13.82
N GLY A 337 9.33 -7.85 14.07
CA GLY A 337 8.04 -7.23 14.39
C GLY A 337 7.01 -7.17 13.26
N ALA A 338 7.21 -7.90 12.13
CA ALA A 338 6.28 -7.91 11.00
C ALA A 338 5.06 -8.81 11.21
N ALA A 339 4.27 -8.53 12.24
CA ALA A 339 3.09 -9.29 12.62
C ALA A 339 1.95 -8.40 13.12
N ALA A 340 0.72 -8.83 12.83
CA ALA A 340 -0.53 -8.26 13.33
C ALA A 340 -1.44 -9.35 13.84
N HIS A 341 -2.22 -9.08 14.88
CA HIS A 341 -3.25 -9.97 15.41
C HIS A 341 -4.61 -9.61 14.81
N MET A 342 -5.43 -10.63 14.58
CA MET A 342 -6.83 -10.49 14.20
C MET A 342 -7.68 -11.34 15.16
N ASN A 343 -8.46 -10.68 16.01
CA ASN A 343 -9.40 -11.31 16.89
C ASN A 343 -10.75 -11.49 16.18
N VAL A 344 -11.17 -12.73 16.01
CA VAL A 344 -12.42 -13.09 15.34
C VAL A 344 -13.41 -13.62 16.35
N GLU A 345 -14.56 -12.97 16.47
CA GLU A 345 -15.64 -13.38 17.34
C GLU A 345 -16.66 -14.26 16.60
N GLY A 346 -17.26 -15.22 17.31
CA GLY A 346 -18.28 -16.09 16.73
C GLY A 346 -18.38 -17.45 17.41
N LYS A 347 -19.14 -18.34 16.79
CA LYS A 347 -19.33 -19.70 17.26
C LYS A 347 -18.35 -20.65 16.58
N TRP A 348 -17.66 -21.47 17.37
CA TRP A 348 -16.77 -22.51 16.88
C TRP A 348 -17.52 -23.57 16.05
N ASN A 349 -16.92 -23.98 14.95
CA ASN A 349 -17.44 -24.99 14.02
C ASN A 349 -16.52 -26.22 14.02
N ASN A 350 -16.95 -27.31 14.70
CA ASN A 350 -16.21 -28.56 14.78
C ASN A 350 -16.04 -29.27 13.41
N ASP A 351 -16.94 -29.00 12.43
CA ASP A 351 -16.79 -29.60 11.10
C ASP A 351 -15.53 -29.09 10.35
N LEU A 352 -15.04 -27.90 10.71
CA LEU A 352 -13.83 -27.35 10.14
C LEU A 352 -12.57 -27.73 10.93
N MET A 353 -12.66 -27.80 12.26
CA MET A 353 -11.56 -28.16 13.12
C MET A 353 -12.07 -28.59 14.51
N GLU A 354 -11.61 -29.74 14.97
CA GLU A 354 -11.95 -30.26 16.28
C GLU A 354 -10.76 -30.90 16.98
N GLN A 355 -10.58 -30.60 18.26
CA GLN A 355 -9.60 -31.29 19.09
C GLN A 355 -10.17 -32.60 19.64
N LEU A 356 -9.81 -33.72 19.01
CA LEU A 356 -10.32 -35.04 19.41
C LEU A 356 -9.70 -35.59 20.70
N LYS A 357 -8.49 -35.12 21.07
CA LYS A 357 -7.79 -35.53 22.30
C LYS A 357 -6.99 -34.35 22.83
N LYS A 358 -7.18 -34.03 24.11
CA LYS A 358 -6.34 -33.02 24.80
C LYS A 358 -4.99 -33.61 25.18
N PRO A 359 -3.88 -32.80 25.20
CA PRO A 359 -2.63 -33.20 25.83
C PRO A 359 -2.85 -33.57 27.31
N ASN A 360 -2.01 -34.45 27.84
CA ASN A 360 -2.01 -34.71 29.27
C ASN A 360 -1.58 -33.43 30.01
N GLU A 361 -2.24 -33.06 31.11
CA GLU A 361 -2.06 -31.81 31.85
C GLU A 361 -0.61 -31.53 32.31
N ASN A 362 0.28 -32.53 32.27
CA ASN A 362 1.67 -32.42 32.69
C ASN A 362 2.69 -32.20 31.54
N SER A 363 2.25 -32.03 30.31
CA SER A 363 3.14 -31.90 29.18
C SER A 363 2.94 -30.55 28.47
N THR A 364 3.84 -29.64 28.71
CA THR A 364 4.20 -28.44 27.96
C THR A 364 3.73 -27.13 28.61
N PRO A 365 4.66 -26.17 28.85
CA PRO A 365 4.28 -24.79 29.13
C PRO A 365 3.56 -24.19 27.93
N ALA A 366 2.53 -23.41 28.16
CA ALA A 366 1.89 -22.61 27.13
C ALA A 366 2.97 -21.76 26.43
N MET A 367 3.05 -21.84 25.11
CA MET A 367 3.83 -20.86 24.35
C MET A 367 3.04 -19.56 24.37
N ASP A 368 3.55 -18.56 25.08
CA ASP A 368 3.08 -17.19 24.97
C ASP A 368 3.43 -16.66 23.58
N HIS A 369 2.38 -16.33 22.81
CA HIS A 369 2.49 -15.74 21.47
C HIS A 369 2.39 -14.22 21.52
#